data_380e8e410731e9b687621b86b9ad0c82
#
_entry.id   380e8e410731e9b687621b86b9ad0c82
#
_cell.length_a   1.000
_cell.length_b   1.000
_cell.length_c   1.000
_cell.angle_alpha   90.00
_cell.angle_beta   90.00
_cell.angle_gamma   90.00
#
_symmetry.space_group_name_H-M   'P 1'
#
loop_
_entity.id
_entity.type
_entity.pdbx_description
1 polymer ?
#
loop_
_entity_poly.entity_id
_entity_poly.type
_entity_poly.pdbx_seq_one_letter_code
_entity_poly.pdbx_strand_id
1 'polypeptide(L)'
;KGKKQVDVKMCLQDFYYQLSPEEQEKIFRHYTISRVHFHMDYEVDRIPEGAKLHTSIVDGYEFTWVGDKLLREKVLIRNCPIRPGDEYNESFVDHAYSNLNRLAPVKYVDISFDPISATELDCHVVISRSKLNSVSVELEGTYSAGDWGIAMGAGYANRNLFRGAEEFTLDGRASYEWRQNGGRAIEARAAMGLKFSNSIAIDLNYNYQNRPDEYARSIFNAGLQYQLRQHNLHLQHQFRILDISYVY
;
A
#
# COMPACT_ATOMS: atom_id res chain seq x y z
N LYS A 1 44.33 -32.53 -7.03
CA LYS A 1 42.89 -32.28 -7.12
C LYS A 1 42.67 -31.22 -8.21
N GLY A 2 42.38 -31.68 -9.47
CA GLY A 2 42.14 -30.80 -10.61
C GLY A 2 40.80 -30.06 -10.46
N LYS A 3 40.82 -28.74 -10.60
CA LYS A 3 39.61 -27.94 -10.75
C LYS A 3 39.00 -28.28 -12.11
N LYS A 4 37.79 -28.82 -12.14
CA LYS A 4 37.00 -28.94 -13.37
C LYS A 4 36.53 -27.52 -13.75
N GLN A 5 37.04 -27.00 -14.84
CA GLN A 5 36.58 -25.78 -15.46
C GLN A 5 35.40 -26.15 -16.35
N VAL A 6 34.24 -25.57 -16.10
CA VAL A 6 33.06 -25.75 -16.93
C VAL A 6 32.94 -24.51 -17.81
N ASP A 7 33.15 -24.70 -19.13
CA ASP A 7 32.90 -23.65 -20.11
C ASP A 7 31.39 -23.63 -20.41
N VAL A 8 30.73 -22.56 -19.99
CA VAL A 8 29.33 -22.31 -20.34
C VAL A 8 29.29 -21.48 -21.62
N LYS A 9 28.97 -22.12 -22.75
CA LYS A 9 28.64 -21.42 -23.98
C LYS A 9 27.20 -20.96 -23.93
N MET A 10 26.96 -19.66 -23.75
CA MET A 10 25.65 -19.07 -23.93
C MET A 10 25.46 -18.76 -25.42
N CYS A 11 24.66 -19.56 -26.12
CA CYS A 11 24.21 -19.21 -27.47
C CYS A 11 22.95 -18.34 -27.33
N LEU A 12 23.07 -17.04 -27.53
CA LEU A 12 21.93 -16.17 -27.80
C LEU A 12 21.41 -16.55 -29.21
N GLN A 13 20.36 -17.36 -29.23
CA GLN A 13 19.66 -17.65 -30.46
C GLN A 13 18.78 -16.44 -30.77
N ASP A 14 19.07 -15.75 -31.87
CA ASP A 14 18.31 -14.58 -32.30
C ASP A 14 16.88 -15.05 -32.68
N PHE A 15 15.99 -14.97 -31.75
CA PHE A 15 14.58 -15.40 -31.88
C PHE A 15 13.87 -14.71 -33.07
N TYR A 16 14.30 -13.48 -33.36
CA TYR A 16 13.72 -12.65 -34.41
C TYR A 16 13.92 -13.20 -35.86
N TYR A 17 14.99 -13.93 -36.10
CA TYR A 17 15.23 -14.52 -37.45
C TYR A 17 14.38 -15.76 -37.75
N GLN A 18 13.67 -16.30 -36.76
CA GLN A 18 12.81 -17.46 -36.94
C GLN A 18 11.34 -17.09 -37.20
N LEU A 19 10.99 -15.82 -37.09
CA LEU A 19 9.63 -15.33 -37.29
C LEU A 19 9.39 -15.00 -38.75
N SER A 20 8.16 -15.25 -39.21
CA SER A 20 7.72 -14.80 -40.50
C SER A 20 7.74 -13.27 -40.63
N PRO A 21 7.87 -12.69 -41.85
CA PRO A 21 7.82 -11.25 -42.03
C PRO A 21 6.59 -10.58 -41.40
N GLU A 22 5.43 -11.26 -41.42
CA GLU A 22 4.18 -10.79 -40.82
C GLU A 22 4.24 -10.78 -39.27
N GLU A 23 4.91 -11.76 -38.68
CA GLU A 23 5.12 -11.81 -37.22
C GLU A 23 6.16 -10.78 -36.76
N GLN A 24 7.21 -10.55 -37.56
CA GLN A 24 8.17 -9.48 -37.29
C GLN A 24 7.50 -8.10 -37.35
N GLU A 25 6.65 -7.85 -38.33
CA GLU A 25 5.90 -6.59 -38.43
C GLU A 25 4.99 -6.37 -37.21
N LYS A 26 4.34 -7.43 -36.71
CA LYS A 26 3.50 -7.32 -35.49
C LYS A 26 4.31 -6.95 -34.25
N ILE A 27 5.53 -7.48 -34.09
CA ILE A 27 6.39 -7.22 -32.94
C ILE A 27 6.91 -5.77 -32.94
N PHE A 28 7.22 -5.22 -34.10
CA PHE A 28 7.72 -3.85 -34.24
C PHE A 28 6.64 -2.80 -34.45
N ARG A 29 5.36 -3.21 -34.37
CA ARG A 29 4.25 -2.28 -34.55
C ARG A 29 4.10 -1.38 -33.32
N HIS A 30 4.00 -0.08 -33.56
CA HIS A 30 3.66 0.90 -32.55
C HIS A 30 2.16 0.84 -32.27
N TYR A 31 1.81 0.70 -31.01
CA TYR A 31 0.41 0.69 -30.57
C TYR A 31 0.11 1.98 -29.80
N THR A 32 -1.07 2.52 -30.01
CA THR A 32 -1.61 3.68 -29.29
C THR A 32 -2.71 3.20 -28.35
N ILE A 33 -2.74 3.72 -27.13
CA ILE A 33 -3.80 3.44 -26.16
C ILE A 33 -5.02 4.29 -26.52
N SER A 34 -6.09 3.65 -26.96
CA SER A 34 -7.32 4.33 -27.33
C SER A 34 -8.10 4.77 -26.10
N ARG A 35 -8.35 3.84 -25.18
CA ARG A 35 -9.11 4.08 -23.95
C ARG A 35 -8.46 3.37 -22.77
N VAL A 36 -8.70 3.89 -21.56
CA VAL A 36 -8.27 3.26 -20.30
C VAL A 36 -9.50 3.05 -19.41
N HIS A 37 -9.79 1.80 -19.10
CA HIS A 37 -10.92 1.37 -18.30
C HIS A 37 -10.45 0.86 -16.94
N PHE A 38 -10.97 1.45 -15.86
CA PHE A 38 -10.75 0.96 -14.50
C PHE A 38 -11.96 0.14 -14.03
N HIS A 39 -11.73 -1.10 -13.66
CA HIS A 39 -12.73 -2.01 -13.12
C HIS A 39 -12.45 -2.26 -11.65
N MET A 40 -13.35 -1.83 -10.77
CA MET A 40 -13.19 -1.98 -9.33
C MET A 40 -14.13 -3.04 -8.77
N ASP A 41 -13.54 -4.03 -8.08
CA ASP A 41 -14.21 -5.09 -7.34
C ASP A 41 -14.98 -6.12 -8.16
N TYR A 42 -14.69 -6.24 -9.45
CA TYR A 42 -15.18 -7.35 -10.27
C TYR A 42 -14.18 -7.68 -11.38
N GLU A 43 -14.22 -8.92 -11.85
CA GLU A 43 -13.52 -9.34 -13.07
C GLU A 43 -14.42 -9.02 -14.27
N VAL A 44 -13.84 -8.55 -15.37
CA VAL A 44 -14.58 -8.11 -16.57
C VAL A 44 -15.51 -9.23 -17.09
N ASP A 45 -15.06 -10.48 -16.99
CA ASP A 45 -15.80 -11.66 -17.45
C ASP A 45 -16.79 -12.23 -16.42
N ARG A 46 -16.83 -11.71 -15.19
CA ARG A 46 -17.63 -12.22 -14.08
C ARG A 46 -18.32 -11.13 -13.29
N ILE A 47 -19.33 -10.52 -13.89
CA ILE A 47 -20.21 -9.61 -13.14
C ILE A 47 -21.16 -10.48 -12.31
N PRO A 48 -21.26 -10.30 -10.98
CA PRO A 48 -22.21 -11.04 -10.14
C PRO A 48 -23.64 -10.85 -10.64
N GLU A 49 -24.40 -11.94 -10.73
CA GLU A 49 -25.83 -11.88 -11.14
C GLU A 49 -26.61 -10.92 -10.22
N GLY A 50 -27.30 -9.95 -10.83
CA GLY A 50 -28.08 -8.94 -10.11
C GLY A 50 -27.28 -7.77 -9.55
N ALA A 51 -25.97 -7.71 -9.79
CA ALA A 51 -25.15 -6.59 -9.37
C ALA A 51 -25.42 -5.34 -10.22
N LYS A 52 -25.62 -4.20 -9.55
CA LYS A 52 -25.78 -2.91 -10.22
C LYS A 52 -24.41 -2.36 -10.56
N LEU A 53 -24.08 -2.32 -11.86
CA LEU A 53 -22.87 -1.71 -12.35
C LEU A 53 -23.04 -0.19 -12.40
N HIS A 54 -22.10 0.52 -11.78
CA HIS A 54 -22.00 1.97 -11.84
C HIS A 54 -20.86 2.34 -12.79
N THR A 55 -21.07 3.39 -13.58
CA THR A 55 -20.07 3.89 -14.54
C THR A 55 -19.88 5.40 -14.35
N SER A 56 -18.64 5.88 -14.44
CA SER A 56 -18.33 7.30 -14.56
C SER A 56 -17.17 7.52 -15.52
N ILE A 57 -17.16 8.67 -16.19
CA ILE A 57 -16.09 9.08 -17.10
C ILE A 57 -15.48 10.37 -16.54
N VAL A 58 -14.17 10.35 -16.30
CA VAL A 58 -13.41 11.49 -15.77
C VAL A 58 -12.09 11.60 -16.51
N ASP A 59 -11.79 12.77 -17.06
CA ASP A 59 -10.54 13.09 -17.77
C ASP A 59 -10.19 12.08 -18.91
N GLY A 60 -11.21 11.51 -19.59
CA GLY A 60 -11.03 10.55 -20.66
C GLY A 60 -10.83 9.10 -20.21
N TYR A 61 -10.84 8.83 -18.91
CA TYR A 61 -10.81 7.50 -18.31
C TYR A 61 -12.24 7.04 -18.01
N GLU A 62 -12.51 5.77 -18.23
CA GLU A 62 -13.76 5.13 -17.85
C GLU A 62 -13.59 4.33 -16.57
N PHE A 63 -14.50 4.52 -15.60
CA PHE A 63 -14.49 3.83 -14.32
C PHE A 63 -15.77 3.05 -14.14
N THR A 64 -15.66 1.78 -13.78
CA THR A 64 -16.79 0.92 -13.49
C THR A 64 -16.59 0.22 -12.15
N TRP A 65 -17.66 0.09 -11.37
CA TRP A 65 -17.62 -0.58 -10.08
C TRP A 65 -18.96 -1.21 -9.71
N VAL A 66 -18.88 -2.18 -8.82
CA VAL A 66 -20.04 -2.86 -8.24
C VAL A 66 -20.14 -2.49 -6.76
N GLY A 67 -21.35 -2.10 -6.31
CA GLY A 67 -21.56 -1.72 -4.91
C GLY A 67 -20.91 -0.41 -4.51
N ASP A 68 -20.22 -0.39 -3.38
CA ASP A 68 -19.55 0.82 -2.88
C ASP A 68 -18.23 1.06 -3.61
N LYS A 69 -18.06 2.29 -4.09
CA LYS A 69 -16.84 2.72 -4.78
C LYS A 69 -15.61 2.57 -3.88
N LEU A 70 -14.59 1.86 -4.35
CA LEU A 70 -13.38 1.61 -3.58
C LEU A 70 -12.52 2.88 -3.44
N LEU A 71 -12.18 3.51 -4.54
CA LEU A 71 -11.30 4.67 -4.60
C LEU A 71 -11.92 5.79 -5.42
N ARG A 72 -11.53 7.03 -5.14
CA ARG A 72 -11.86 8.18 -5.98
C ARG A 72 -11.09 8.12 -7.29
N GLU A 73 -11.70 8.52 -8.40
CA GLU A 73 -11.12 8.49 -9.76
C GLU A 73 -9.76 9.19 -9.81
N LYS A 74 -9.67 10.38 -9.21
CA LYS A 74 -8.43 11.17 -9.18
C LYS A 74 -7.27 10.46 -8.51
N VAL A 75 -7.54 9.53 -7.58
CA VAL A 75 -6.49 8.73 -6.95
C VAL A 75 -5.93 7.72 -7.93
N LEU A 76 -6.80 7.06 -8.70
CA LEU A 76 -6.42 6.07 -9.72
C LEU A 76 -5.66 6.75 -10.86
N ILE A 77 -6.20 7.84 -11.42
CA ILE A 77 -5.55 8.60 -12.51
C ILE A 77 -4.14 9.04 -12.10
N ARG A 78 -3.97 9.57 -10.88
CA ARG A 78 -2.66 10.05 -10.41
C ARG A 78 -1.63 8.94 -10.23
N ASN A 79 -2.06 7.72 -9.95
CA ASN A 79 -1.17 6.56 -9.75
C ASN A 79 -1.01 5.71 -11.01
N CYS A 80 -1.72 6.01 -12.10
CA CYS A 80 -1.62 5.33 -13.37
C CYS A 80 -0.97 6.27 -14.40
N PRO A 81 0.26 5.99 -14.84
CA PRO A 81 0.93 6.79 -15.87
C PRO A 81 0.42 6.50 -17.29
N ILE A 82 -0.37 5.43 -17.51
CA ILE A 82 -0.96 5.10 -18.79
C ILE A 82 -2.09 6.09 -19.09
N ARG A 83 -2.04 6.77 -20.23
CA ARG A 83 -3.03 7.78 -20.63
C ARG A 83 -3.69 7.42 -21.97
N PRO A 84 -4.98 7.73 -22.11
CA PRO A 84 -5.61 7.67 -23.43
C PRO A 84 -4.88 8.56 -24.44
N GLY A 85 -4.59 8.03 -25.62
CA GLY A 85 -3.87 8.73 -26.70
C GLY A 85 -2.34 8.57 -26.66
N ASP A 86 -1.75 8.06 -25.57
CA ASP A 86 -0.31 7.81 -25.49
C ASP A 86 0.07 6.54 -26.26
N GLU A 87 1.32 6.48 -26.69
CA GLU A 87 1.92 5.27 -27.26
C GLU A 87 2.11 4.21 -26.15
N TYR A 88 1.86 2.95 -26.48
CA TYR A 88 2.10 1.83 -25.57
C TYR A 88 3.56 1.80 -25.12
N ASN A 89 3.78 1.75 -23.81
CA ASN A 89 5.10 1.66 -23.22
C ASN A 89 5.05 0.72 -22.01
N GLU A 90 5.80 -0.37 -22.07
CA GLU A 90 5.90 -1.38 -21.02
C GLU A 90 6.35 -0.79 -19.68
N SER A 91 7.26 0.18 -19.69
CA SER A 91 7.70 0.87 -18.48
C SER A 91 6.55 1.61 -17.77
N PHE A 92 5.59 2.16 -18.51
CA PHE A 92 4.41 2.80 -17.91
C PHE A 92 3.46 1.76 -17.31
N VAL A 93 3.37 0.57 -17.92
CA VAL A 93 2.58 -0.55 -17.37
C VAL A 93 3.17 -1.01 -16.03
N ASP A 94 4.49 -1.23 -15.96
CA ASP A 94 5.20 -1.61 -14.74
C ASP A 94 5.05 -0.57 -13.63
N HIS A 95 5.16 0.71 -13.99
CA HIS A 95 4.95 1.80 -13.05
C HIS A 95 3.48 1.88 -12.57
N ALA A 96 2.51 1.70 -13.47
CA ALA A 96 1.09 1.66 -13.11
C ALA A 96 0.81 0.51 -12.14
N TYR A 97 1.28 -0.68 -12.46
CA TYR A 97 1.17 -1.86 -11.62
C TYR A 97 1.79 -1.62 -10.23
N SER A 98 3.03 -1.14 -10.18
CA SER A 98 3.73 -0.86 -8.94
C SER A 98 3.05 0.22 -8.08
N ASN A 99 2.59 1.30 -8.71
CA ASN A 99 1.96 2.42 -7.99
C ASN A 99 0.58 2.04 -7.43
N LEU A 100 -0.24 1.37 -8.24
CA LEU A 100 -1.59 0.97 -7.84
C LEU A 100 -1.56 -0.11 -6.75
N ASN A 101 -0.65 -1.10 -6.84
CA ASN A 101 -0.50 -2.13 -5.80
C ASN A 101 0.02 -1.58 -4.46
N ARG A 102 0.61 -0.39 -4.42
CA ARG A 102 1.03 0.26 -3.16
C ARG A 102 -0.11 0.93 -2.42
N LEU A 103 -1.26 1.11 -3.04
CA LEU A 103 -2.41 1.73 -2.38
C LEU A 103 -2.96 0.79 -1.32
N ALA A 104 -3.11 1.26 -0.10
CA ALA A 104 -3.49 0.45 1.06
C ALA A 104 -4.80 -0.36 0.88
N PRO A 105 -5.85 0.14 0.20
CA PRO A 105 -7.08 -0.61 -0.03
C PRO A 105 -7.02 -1.60 -1.19
N VAL A 106 -5.91 -1.64 -1.94
CA VAL A 106 -5.74 -2.52 -3.10
C VAL A 106 -5.12 -3.85 -2.66
N LYS A 107 -5.70 -4.96 -3.10
CA LYS A 107 -5.20 -6.31 -2.84
C LYS A 107 -4.32 -6.79 -3.99
N TYR A 108 -4.82 -6.65 -5.21
CA TYR A 108 -4.06 -6.90 -6.43
C TYR A 108 -4.61 -6.04 -7.57
N VAL A 109 -3.76 -5.83 -8.57
CA VAL A 109 -4.06 -5.15 -9.83
C VAL A 109 -3.76 -6.12 -10.96
N ASP A 110 -4.62 -6.12 -11.98
CA ASP A 110 -4.35 -6.78 -13.25
C ASP A 110 -4.50 -5.75 -14.37
N ILE A 111 -3.56 -5.76 -15.32
CA ILE A 111 -3.55 -4.82 -16.44
C ILE A 111 -3.48 -5.63 -17.73
N SER A 112 -4.53 -5.55 -18.53
CA SER A 112 -4.63 -6.23 -19.82
C SER A 112 -4.90 -5.24 -20.95
N PHE A 113 -4.60 -5.66 -22.17
CA PHE A 113 -4.75 -4.85 -23.35
C PHE A 113 -5.49 -5.65 -24.43
N ASP A 114 -6.59 -5.08 -24.91
CA ASP A 114 -7.40 -5.66 -25.98
C ASP A 114 -7.18 -4.88 -27.28
N PRO A 115 -6.78 -5.55 -28.37
CA PRO A 115 -6.61 -4.89 -29.67
C PRO A 115 -7.97 -4.53 -30.28
N ILE A 116 -8.20 -3.22 -30.51
CA ILE A 116 -9.40 -2.71 -31.18
C ILE A 116 -9.16 -2.63 -32.69
N SER A 117 -7.98 -2.21 -33.09
CA SER A 117 -7.55 -2.09 -34.47
C SER A 117 -6.12 -2.60 -34.67
N ALA A 118 -5.60 -2.47 -35.88
CA ALA A 118 -4.24 -2.88 -36.19
C ALA A 118 -3.18 -2.13 -35.37
N THR A 119 -3.48 -0.93 -34.84
CA THR A 119 -2.55 -0.05 -34.14
C THR A 119 -3.10 0.54 -32.84
N GLU A 120 -4.31 0.15 -32.43
CA GLU A 120 -4.94 0.69 -31.23
C GLU A 120 -5.28 -0.41 -30.23
N LEU A 121 -5.05 -0.09 -28.94
CA LEU A 121 -5.33 -0.97 -27.81
C LEU A 121 -6.28 -0.28 -26.84
N ASP A 122 -7.24 -1.02 -26.29
CA ASP A 122 -7.94 -0.65 -25.07
C ASP A 122 -7.19 -1.25 -23.88
N CYS A 123 -6.97 -0.43 -22.86
CA CYS A 123 -6.33 -0.83 -21.62
C CYS A 123 -7.39 -1.09 -20.54
N HIS A 124 -7.38 -2.27 -19.96
CA HIS A 124 -8.25 -2.67 -18.85
C HIS A 124 -7.43 -2.83 -17.58
N VAL A 125 -7.74 -2.04 -16.56
CA VAL A 125 -7.10 -2.06 -15.24
C VAL A 125 -8.11 -2.59 -14.23
N VAL A 126 -7.96 -3.85 -13.84
CA VAL A 126 -8.81 -4.51 -12.85
C VAL A 126 -8.19 -4.34 -11.46
N ILE A 127 -8.98 -3.85 -10.52
CA ILE A 127 -8.52 -3.59 -9.15
C ILE A 127 -9.41 -4.35 -8.17
N SER A 128 -8.81 -5.22 -7.39
CA SER A 128 -9.48 -5.93 -6.29
C SER A 128 -9.21 -5.28 -4.96
N ARG A 129 -10.24 -5.18 -4.12
CA ARG A 129 -10.11 -4.61 -2.77
C ARG A 129 -9.44 -5.56 -1.79
N SER A 130 -8.63 -4.99 -0.91
CA SER A 130 -8.17 -5.67 0.29
C SER A 130 -9.20 -5.52 1.42
N LYS A 131 -8.95 -6.20 2.54
CA LYS A 131 -9.72 -6.00 3.77
C LYS A 131 -9.45 -4.58 4.31
N LEU A 132 -10.47 -3.73 4.28
CA LEU A 132 -10.33 -2.31 4.63
C LEU A 132 -10.17 -2.08 6.12
N ASN A 133 -10.90 -2.84 6.94
CA ASN A 133 -10.87 -2.72 8.39
C ASN A 133 -10.17 -3.91 9.02
N SER A 134 -9.37 -3.68 10.04
CA SER A 134 -8.77 -4.72 10.87
C SER A 134 -8.83 -4.33 12.34
N VAL A 135 -9.12 -5.33 13.18
CA VAL A 135 -9.05 -5.22 14.63
C VAL A 135 -8.08 -6.27 15.11
N SER A 136 -7.19 -5.90 16.00
CA SER A 136 -6.27 -6.80 16.70
C SER A 136 -6.47 -6.69 18.19
N VAL A 137 -6.33 -7.81 18.89
CA VAL A 137 -6.27 -7.88 20.35
C VAL A 137 -5.12 -8.79 20.70
N GLU A 138 -4.26 -8.34 21.59
CA GLU A 138 -3.06 -9.04 22.03
C GLU A 138 -3.07 -9.19 23.54
N LEU A 139 -2.74 -10.38 24.03
CA LEU A 139 -2.52 -10.67 25.43
C LEU A 139 -1.12 -11.25 25.57
N GLU A 140 -0.33 -10.72 26.47
CA GLU A 140 1.06 -11.10 26.65
C GLU A 140 1.38 -11.28 28.13
N GLY A 141 2.01 -12.39 28.46
CA GLY A 141 2.63 -12.61 29.78
C GLY A 141 4.13 -12.39 29.66
N THR A 142 4.73 -11.65 30.57
CA THR A 142 6.16 -11.39 30.59
C THR A 142 6.78 -11.90 31.90
N TYR A 143 8.00 -12.43 31.77
CA TYR A 143 8.84 -12.78 32.93
C TYR A 143 10.27 -12.36 32.63
N SER A 144 10.80 -11.46 33.45
CA SER A 144 12.14 -10.95 33.28
C SER A 144 12.80 -10.68 34.64
N ALA A 145 13.98 -11.23 34.86
CA ALA A 145 14.76 -11.03 36.06
C ALA A 145 14.02 -11.28 37.39
N GLY A 146 13.02 -12.18 37.39
CA GLY A 146 12.19 -12.50 38.52
C GLY A 146 10.91 -11.72 38.65
N ASP A 147 10.71 -10.68 37.82
CA ASP A 147 9.49 -9.90 37.76
C ASP A 147 8.48 -10.54 36.80
N TRP A 148 7.22 -10.59 37.21
CA TRP A 148 6.10 -11.09 36.40
C TRP A 148 5.28 -9.94 35.88
N GLY A 149 4.84 -10.05 34.64
CA GLY A 149 4.01 -9.01 34.06
C GLY A 149 2.91 -9.59 33.14
N ILE A 150 1.89 -8.79 32.94
CA ILE A 150 0.85 -9.00 31.94
C ILE A 150 0.71 -7.71 31.12
N ALA A 151 0.48 -7.88 29.84
CA ALA A 151 0.15 -6.78 28.95
C ALA A 151 -1.05 -7.13 28.09
N MET A 152 -1.86 -6.13 27.80
CA MET A 152 -3.00 -6.22 26.89
C MET A 152 -2.89 -5.10 25.87
N GLY A 153 -3.03 -5.45 24.60
CA GLY A 153 -3.06 -4.54 23.47
C GLY A 153 -4.37 -4.66 22.68
N ALA A 154 -4.83 -3.56 22.13
CA ALA A 154 -5.90 -3.53 21.16
C ALA A 154 -5.56 -2.53 20.05
N GLY A 155 -5.79 -2.94 18.79
CA GLY A 155 -5.53 -2.11 17.63
C GLY A 155 -6.72 -2.11 16.67
N TYR A 156 -6.92 -0.97 16.01
CA TYR A 156 -7.85 -0.80 14.91
C TYR A 156 -7.15 -0.11 13.75
N ALA A 157 -7.35 -0.62 12.53
CA ALA A 157 -6.88 0.07 11.34
C ALA A 157 -7.98 0.11 10.27
N ASN A 158 -8.08 1.27 9.60
CA ASN A 158 -8.89 1.45 8.40
C ASN A 158 -7.99 1.95 7.27
N ARG A 159 -7.98 1.24 6.13
CA ARG A 159 -7.06 1.49 5.01
C ARG A 159 -7.64 2.38 3.91
N ASN A 160 -8.81 2.96 4.12
CA ASN A 160 -9.49 3.77 3.09
C ASN A 160 -10.51 4.72 3.70
N LEU A 161 -10.09 5.51 4.67
CA LEU A 161 -10.98 6.31 5.51
C LEU A 161 -11.86 7.27 4.69
N PHE A 162 -11.27 7.94 3.67
CA PHE A 162 -11.94 8.92 2.82
C PHE A 162 -11.93 8.53 1.33
N ARG A 163 -11.76 7.25 0.98
CA ARG A 163 -11.66 6.73 -0.40
C ARG A 163 -10.49 7.31 -1.20
N GLY A 164 -9.45 7.76 -0.52
CA GLY A 164 -8.22 8.28 -1.13
C GLY A 164 -7.00 7.43 -0.82
N ALA A 165 -7.20 6.18 -0.35
CA ALA A 165 -6.18 5.28 0.16
C ALA A 165 -5.46 5.82 1.41
N GLU A 166 -6.17 6.59 2.22
CA GLU A 166 -5.70 7.02 3.55
C GLU A 166 -5.75 5.84 4.53
N GLU A 167 -4.69 5.67 5.29
CA GLU A 167 -4.61 4.66 6.34
C GLU A 167 -4.73 5.34 7.72
N PHE A 168 -5.75 4.94 8.46
CA PHE A 168 -5.95 5.35 9.85
C PHE A 168 -5.63 4.17 10.77
N THR A 169 -4.84 4.41 11.81
CA THR A 169 -4.52 3.43 12.85
C THR A 169 -4.81 4.00 14.23
N LEU A 170 -5.30 3.16 15.10
CA LEU A 170 -5.50 3.46 16.51
C LEU A 170 -5.03 2.25 17.31
N ASP A 171 -4.03 2.43 18.18
CA ASP A 171 -3.44 1.39 18.99
C ASP A 171 -3.42 1.80 20.45
N GLY A 172 -3.78 0.87 21.32
CA GLY A 172 -3.72 1.01 22.75
C GLY A 172 -3.05 -0.21 23.37
N ARG A 173 -2.20 0.02 24.36
CA ARG A 173 -1.55 -1.04 25.16
C ARG A 173 -1.47 -0.62 26.60
N ALA A 174 -1.78 -1.55 27.50
CA ALA A 174 -1.58 -1.40 28.94
C ALA A 174 -0.80 -2.60 29.46
N SER A 175 0.12 -2.37 30.38
CA SER A 175 0.87 -3.42 31.05
C SER A 175 0.92 -3.19 32.54
N TYR A 176 0.99 -4.30 33.26
CA TYR A 176 1.16 -4.33 34.70
C TYR A 176 2.25 -5.33 35.06
N GLU A 177 3.17 -4.92 35.90
CA GLU A 177 4.31 -5.72 36.31
C GLU A 177 4.40 -5.82 37.82
N TRP A 178 4.55 -7.03 38.34
CA TRP A 178 4.82 -7.35 39.75
C TRP A 178 6.32 -7.56 39.93
N ARG A 179 6.93 -6.79 40.78
CA ARG A 179 8.37 -6.85 41.07
C ARG A 179 8.68 -7.69 42.28
N GLN A 180 9.81 -8.37 42.28
CA GLN A 180 10.28 -9.18 43.43
C GLN A 180 10.48 -8.37 44.69
N ASN A 181 10.81 -7.09 44.61
CA ASN A 181 10.95 -6.19 45.76
C ASN A 181 9.62 -5.73 46.38
N GLY A 182 8.48 -6.30 45.95
CA GLY A 182 7.14 -5.91 46.36
C GLY A 182 6.61 -4.67 45.65
N GLY A 183 7.37 -4.08 44.72
CA GLY A 183 6.98 -2.96 43.90
C GLY A 183 6.05 -3.38 42.73
N ARG A 184 5.49 -2.39 42.07
CA ARG A 184 4.63 -2.57 40.87
C ARG A 184 4.98 -1.52 39.81
N ALA A 185 4.84 -1.88 38.57
CA ALA A 185 4.96 -0.92 37.47
C ALA A 185 3.70 -0.98 36.59
N ILE A 186 3.25 0.17 36.16
CA ILE A 186 2.12 0.32 35.26
C ILE A 186 2.60 1.12 34.02
N GLU A 187 2.33 0.62 32.86
CA GLU A 187 2.57 1.35 31.63
C GLU A 187 1.28 1.35 30.80
N ALA A 188 0.92 2.51 30.24
CA ALA A 188 -0.16 2.65 29.30
C ALA A 188 0.31 3.47 28.10
N ARG A 189 0.05 2.97 26.90
CA ARG A 189 0.37 3.62 25.65
C ARG A 189 -0.89 3.74 24.80
N ALA A 190 -1.09 4.90 24.19
CA ALA A 190 -2.05 5.12 23.13
C ALA A 190 -1.35 5.76 21.93
N ALA A 191 -1.62 5.26 20.74
CA ALA A 191 -1.06 5.77 19.50
C ALA A 191 -2.18 5.93 18.46
N MET A 192 -2.14 7.03 17.72
CA MET A 192 -3.02 7.29 16.59
C MET A 192 -2.18 7.73 15.40
N GLY A 193 -2.40 7.11 14.25
CA GLY A 193 -1.73 7.44 12.99
C GLY A 193 -2.74 7.74 11.91
N LEU A 194 -2.45 8.72 11.07
CA LEU A 194 -3.17 9.01 9.84
C LEU A 194 -2.17 9.24 8.71
N LYS A 195 -2.21 8.35 7.70
CA LYS A 195 -1.32 8.38 6.56
C LYS A 195 -2.10 8.65 5.29
N PHE A 196 -1.67 9.65 4.53
CA PHE A 196 -2.26 10.04 3.25
C PHE A 196 -1.41 9.53 2.08
N SER A 197 -1.96 8.59 1.30
CA SER A 197 -1.42 8.16 -0.01
C SER A 197 0.11 8.07 -0.06
N ASN A 198 0.76 7.41 0.89
CA ASN A 198 2.21 7.18 0.97
C ASN A 198 3.12 8.43 1.06
N SER A 199 2.56 9.63 1.19
CA SER A 199 3.34 10.87 1.15
C SER A 199 3.38 11.63 2.47
N ILE A 200 2.27 11.67 3.19
CA ILE A 200 2.15 12.43 4.46
C ILE A 200 1.61 11.49 5.52
N ALA A 201 2.23 11.49 6.68
CA ALA A 201 1.73 10.81 7.86
C ALA A 201 1.71 11.76 9.05
N ILE A 202 0.68 11.65 9.87
CA ILE A 202 0.51 12.37 11.13
C ILE A 202 0.43 11.31 12.21
N ASP A 203 1.30 11.40 13.22
CA ASP A 203 1.37 10.47 14.32
C ASP A 203 1.20 11.20 15.64
N LEU A 204 0.32 10.68 16.50
CA LEU A 204 0.11 11.12 17.85
C LEU A 204 0.37 9.94 18.78
N ASN A 205 1.25 10.12 19.75
CA ASN A 205 1.60 9.08 20.70
C ASN A 205 1.53 9.63 22.12
N TYR A 206 0.90 8.86 23.00
CA TYR A 206 0.90 9.11 24.42
C TYR A 206 1.45 7.88 25.13
N ASN A 207 2.38 8.09 26.08
CA ASN A 207 2.94 7.05 26.91
C ASN A 207 2.93 7.51 28.37
N TYR A 208 2.29 6.71 29.20
CA TYR A 208 2.27 6.88 30.65
C TYR A 208 3.01 5.71 31.30
N GLN A 209 3.96 6.04 32.17
CA GLN A 209 4.72 5.08 32.99
C GLN A 209 4.64 5.49 34.44
N ASN A 210 4.26 4.56 35.30
CA ASN A 210 4.23 4.74 36.73
C ASN A 210 5.01 3.61 37.39
N ARG A 211 6.14 3.96 38.00
CA ARG A 211 6.98 3.10 38.83
C ARG A 211 7.10 3.75 40.18
N PRO A 212 6.23 3.48 41.14
CA PRO A 212 6.08 4.24 42.36
C PRO A 212 7.37 4.42 43.18
N ASP A 213 8.30 3.46 43.06
CA ASP A 213 9.58 3.48 43.77
C ASP A 213 10.67 4.27 43.02
N GLU A 214 10.42 4.69 41.78
CA GLU A 214 11.40 5.35 40.94
C GLU A 214 10.88 6.69 40.40
N TYR A 215 9.78 6.64 39.61
CA TYR A 215 9.19 7.85 39.01
C TYR A 215 7.80 7.57 38.44
N ALA A 216 7.02 8.62 38.24
CA ALA A 216 5.89 8.63 37.33
C ALA A 216 6.18 9.58 36.15
N ARG A 217 5.94 9.14 34.96
CA ARG A 217 6.27 9.87 33.72
C ARG A 217 5.14 9.82 32.71
N SER A 218 4.80 10.97 32.17
CA SER A 218 3.89 11.11 31.04
C SER A 218 4.63 11.73 29.87
N ILE A 219 4.54 11.12 28.70
CA ILE A 219 5.16 11.61 27.48
C ILE A 219 4.08 11.69 26.41
N PHE A 220 3.94 12.85 25.82
CA PHE A 220 3.10 13.07 24.64
C PHE A 220 3.99 13.53 23.49
N ASN A 221 3.88 12.85 22.35
CA ASN A 221 4.59 13.19 21.13
C ASN A 221 3.59 13.38 19.98
N ALA A 222 3.76 14.45 19.22
CA ALA A 222 3.09 14.66 17.96
C ALA A 222 4.13 14.82 16.85
N GLY A 223 3.99 14.05 15.80
CA GLY A 223 4.92 14.02 14.66
C GLY A 223 4.19 14.27 13.34
N LEU A 224 4.87 14.93 12.43
CA LEU A 224 4.51 15.02 11.01
C LEU A 224 5.64 14.41 10.20
N GLN A 225 5.31 13.43 9.40
CA GLN A 225 6.24 12.82 8.45
C GLN A 225 5.80 13.16 7.03
N TYR A 226 6.75 13.63 6.24
CA TYR A 226 6.55 13.89 4.81
C TYR A 226 7.57 13.09 4.01
N GLN A 227 7.09 12.34 3.02
CA GLN A 227 7.91 11.56 2.12
C GLN A 227 7.62 11.96 0.68
N LEU A 228 8.60 12.52 -0.02
CA LEU A 228 8.53 12.79 -1.45
C LEU A 228 9.31 11.72 -2.20
N ARG A 229 8.64 11.02 -3.10
CA ARG A 229 9.25 10.02 -4.00
C ARG A 229 8.99 10.45 -5.43
N GLN A 230 9.99 11.03 -6.06
CA GLN A 230 9.91 11.48 -7.46
C GLN A 230 11.22 11.14 -8.19
N HIS A 231 11.15 10.43 -9.32
CA HIS A 231 12.25 10.19 -10.25
C HIS A 231 13.59 9.80 -9.59
N ASN A 232 13.64 8.69 -8.87
CA ASN A 232 14.84 8.22 -8.14
C ASN A 232 15.32 9.11 -6.98
N LEU A 233 14.67 10.22 -6.70
CA LEU A 233 14.93 11.04 -5.53
C LEU A 233 14.01 10.58 -4.39
N HIS A 234 14.61 10.17 -3.29
CA HIS A 234 13.91 9.77 -2.07
C HIS A 234 14.20 10.81 -0.99
N LEU A 235 13.25 11.71 -0.73
CA LEU A 235 13.33 12.66 0.37
C LEU A 235 12.34 12.25 1.45
N GLN A 236 12.86 11.99 2.64
CA GLN A 236 12.07 11.71 3.83
C GLN A 236 12.41 12.74 4.89
N HIS A 237 11.41 13.49 5.34
CA HIS A 237 11.53 14.41 6.46
C HIS A 237 10.56 14.01 7.55
N GLN A 238 11.07 13.88 8.76
CA GLN A 238 10.28 13.64 9.94
C GLN A 238 10.42 14.86 10.87
N PHE A 239 9.32 15.52 11.13
CA PHE A 239 9.25 16.65 12.04
C PHE A 239 8.57 16.19 13.33
N ARG A 240 9.26 16.29 14.45
CA ARG A 240 8.64 16.19 15.76
C ARG A 240 8.10 17.58 16.09
N ILE A 241 6.76 17.74 16.05
CA ILE A 241 6.12 19.03 16.26
C ILE A 241 6.02 19.36 17.73
N LEU A 242 5.78 18.34 18.55
CA LEU A 242 5.58 18.51 19.98
C LEU A 242 6.14 17.30 20.75
N ASP A 243 6.93 17.57 21.77
CA ASP A 243 7.41 16.58 22.73
C ASP A 243 7.22 17.17 24.12
N ILE A 244 6.22 16.69 24.85
CA ILE A 244 5.97 17.11 26.22
C ILE A 244 6.22 15.90 27.11
N SER A 245 7.20 16.01 28.00
CA SER A 245 7.43 15.03 29.04
C SER A 245 7.25 15.68 30.43
N TYR A 246 6.48 15.01 31.27
CA TYR A 246 6.26 15.40 32.63
C TYR A 246 6.66 14.26 33.56
N VAL A 247 7.54 14.54 34.52
CA VAL A 247 8.03 13.57 35.51
C VAL A 247 7.63 14.09 36.89
N TYR A 248 7.02 13.22 37.70
CA TYR A 248 6.58 13.52 39.07
C TYR A 248 7.51 12.87 40.08
#